data_36a2ac686098e1f102866bbc9754946f
#
_entry.id   36a2ac686098e1f102866bbc9754946f
#
_cell.length_a   1.000
_cell.length_b   1.000
_cell.length_c   1.000
_cell.angle_alpha   90.00
_cell.angle_beta   90.00
_cell.angle_gamma   90.00
#
_symmetry.space_group_name_H-M   'P 1'
#
loop_
_entity.id
_entity.type
_entity.pdbx_description
1 polymer ?
#
loop_
_entity_poly.entity_id
_entity_poly.type
_entity_poly.pdbx_seq_one_letter_code
_entity_poly.pdbx_strand_id
1 'polypeptide(L)'
;MNTLVLELSGPLQSWGDASRFVRRSTRALPSKSGVIGLLAAAQGRRRADPLEDLASLRFGVRQDQAGALVRDFQTAIDWRTGKSMPLSQRYYLSDAKYLAMVEGDQDLLEGLAEAVRSPVFPLYLGRRSCPPDRPLVLGVREGSVRDAIADEPWVASSWWKKRQPQKVRLLWSRDAVPTESPDESLHDVPVSFDPRHREYVWRDVVHGWLTVENPEGRKMVEHDPFALLGGDA
;
A
#
# COMPACT_ATOMS: atom_id res chain seq x y z
N MET A 1 -1.85 -8.69 21.40
CA MET A 1 -2.14 -8.05 20.12
C MET A 1 -1.29 -8.73 19.06
N ASN A 2 -1.86 -9.00 17.90
CA ASN A 2 -1.15 -9.64 16.81
C ASN A 2 -1.34 -8.81 15.53
N THR A 3 -0.40 -8.94 14.61
CA THR A 3 -0.39 -8.19 13.35
C THR A 3 -0.13 -9.14 12.18
N LEU A 4 -1.04 -9.18 11.22
CA LEU A 4 -0.83 -9.84 9.92
C LEU A 4 -0.02 -8.91 9.03
N VAL A 5 1.09 -9.42 8.49
CA VAL A 5 1.99 -8.70 7.59
C VAL A 5 1.85 -9.24 6.18
N LEU A 6 1.58 -8.33 5.24
CA LEU A 6 1.42 -8.61 3.82
C LEU A 6 2.47 -7.84 3.01
N GLU A 7 3.18 -8.51 2.10
CA GLU A 7 4.01 -7.86 1.08
C GLU A 7 3.15 -7.55 -0.15
N LEU A 8 2.97 -6.28 -0.45
CA LEU A 8 2.26 -5.82 -1.64
C LEU A 8 3.28 -5.49 -2.73
N SER A 9 3.56 -6.46 -3.58
CA SER A 9 4.52 -6.39 -4.69
C SER A 9 3.87 -6.79 -5.99
N GLY A 10 4.18 -6.08 -7.06
CA GLY A 10 3.69 -6.34 -8.41
C GLY A 10 4.18 -5.30 -9.39
N PRO A 11 4.16 -5.58 -10.69
CA PRO A 11 4.66 -4.66 -11.71
C PRO A 11 3.91 -3.32 -11.73
N LEU A 12 2.63 -3.34 -11.38
CA LEU A 12 1.79 -2.15 -11.27
C LEU A 12 0.89 -2.24 -10.03
N GLN A 13 0.69 -1.10 -9.38
CA GLN A 13 -0.25 -0.95 -8.27
C GLN A 13 -1.04 0.36 -8.44
N SER A 14 -2.23 0.44 -7.86
CA SER A 14 -3.01 1.69 -7.90
C SER A 14 -3.97 1.78 -6.71
N TRP A 15 -3.69 2.70 -5.81
CA TRP A 15 -4.39 2.90 -4.54
C TRP A 15 -5.21 4.19 -4.60
N GLY A 16 -6.44 4.08 -5.16
CA GLY A 16 -7.33 5.22 -5.32
C GLY A 16 -8.22 5.44 -4.11
N ASP A 17 -8.50 6.70 -3.81
CA ASP A 17 -9.42 7.11 -2.74
C ASP A 17 -10.58 8.00 -3.26
N ALA A 18 -10.27 9.02 -4.05
CA ALA A 18 -11.20 10.09 -4.39
C ALA A 18 -11.48 10.25 -5.90
N SER A 19 -10.85 9.45 -6.76
CA SER A 19 -10.92 9.70 -8.20
C SER A 19 -12.10 9.02 -8.88
N ARG A 20 -12.94 9.81 -9.56
CA ARG A 20 -14.09 9.35 -10.35
C ARG A 20 -13.96 9.77 -11.81
N PHE A 21 -14.59 8.99 -12.72
CA PHE A 21 -14.75 9.32 -14.14
C PHE A 21 -13.46 9.35 -14.98
N VAL A 22 -13.13 10.48 -15.58
CA VAL A 22 -12.09 10.66 -16.61
C VAL A 22 -10.67 10.53 -16.06
N ARG A 23 -10.42 10.98 -14.84
CA ARG A 23 -9.10 10.91 -14.19
C ARG A 23 -9.13 9.99 -12.99
N ARG A 24 -8.36 8.90 -13.05
CA ARG A 24 -8.24 7.92 -11.97
C ARG A 24 -6.82 7.95 -11.40
N SER A 25 -6.65 8.76 -10.37
CA SER A 25 -5.37 8.90 -9.65
C SER A 25 -5.03 7.67 -8.80
N THR A 26 -3.83 7.66 -8.26
CA THR A 26 -3.37 6.74 -7.22
C THR A 26 -2.74 7.56 -6.09
N ARG A 27 -2.89 7.13 -4.86
CA ARG A 27 -2.08 7.62 -3.73
C ARG A 27 -0.69 6.98 -3.80
N ALA A 28 0.27 7.60 -3.10
CA ALA A 28 1.63 7.07 -2.98
C ALA A 28 1.69 5.83 -2.07
N LEU A 29 0.79 5.70 -1.11
CA LEU A 29 0.68 4.58 -0.18
C LEU A 29 -0.62 3.80 -0.39
N PRO A 30 -0.63 2.49 -0.11
CA PRO A 30 -1.85 1.69 -0.04
C PRO A 30 -2.88 2.28 0.92
N SER A 31 -4.14 2.34 0.47
CA SER A 31 -5.28 2.78 1.30
C SER A 31 -5.82 1.64 2.16
N LYS A 32 -6.37 1.97 3.33
CA LYS A 32 -7.04 0.98 4.20
C LYS A 32 -8.15 0.25 3.44
N SER A 33 -9.00 0.99 2.72
CA SER A 33 -10.07 0.40 1.91
C SER A 33 -9.55 -0.57 0.83
N GLY A 34 -8.39 -0.29 0.23
CA GLY A 34 -7.78 -1.17 -0.76
C GLY A 34 -7.34 -2.49 -0.17
N VAL A 35 -6.70 -2.46 1.01
CA VAL A 35 -6.23 -3.66 1.72
C VAL A 35 -7.42 -4.43 2.32
N ILE A 36 -8.37 -3.76 2.96
CA ILE A 36 -9.61 -4.40 3.45
C ILE A 36 -10.38 -5.06 2.29
N GLY A 37 -10.46 -4.40 1.13
CA GLY A 37 -11.09 -4.98 -0.06
C GLY A 37 -10.37 -6.22 -0.59
N LEU A 38 -9.04 -6.27 -0.48
CA LEU A 38 -8.24 -7.44 -0.82
C LEU A 38 -8.52 -8.60 0.14
N LEU A 39 -8.55 -8.34 1.45
CA LEU A 39 -8.86 -9.34 2.48
C LEU A 39 -10.29 -9.88 2.33
N ALA A 40 -11.27 -9.00 2.10
CA ALA A 40 -12.66 -9.38 1.85
C ALA A 40 -12.79 -10.25 0.59
N ALA A 41 -12.07 -9.93 -0.48
CA ALA A 41 -12.03 -10.74 -1.69
C ALA A 41 -11.39 -12.11 -1.45
N ALA A 42 -10.35 -12.20 -0.65
CA ALA A 42 -9.73 -13.45 -0.25
C ALA A 42 -10.73 -14.38 0.47
N GLN A 43 -11.53 -13.84 1.38
CA GLN A 43 -12.60 -14.57 2.09
C GLN A 43 -13.82 -14.89 1.21
N GLY A 44 -13.89 -14.40 -0.03
CA GLY A 44 -15.04 -14.59 -0.90
C GLY A 44 -16.21 -13.68 -0.61
N ARG A 45 -16.03 -12.60 0.19
CA ARG A 45 -17.08 -11.61 0.44
C ARG A 45 -17.42 -10.85 -0.84
N ARG A 46 -18.71 -10.71 -1.08
CA ARG A 46 -19.24 -9.89 -2.16
C ARG A 46 -19.26 -8.42 -1.74
N ARG A 47 -19.48 -7.53 -2.69
CA ARG A 47 -19.47 -6.08 -2.43
C ARG A 47 -20.58 -5.60 -1.49
N ALA A 48 -21.65 -6.36 -1.35
CA ALA A 48 -22.77 -6.06 -0.47
C ALA A 48 -22.66 -6.75 0.90
N ASP A 49 -21.63 -7.59 1.10
CA ASP A 49 -21.48 -8.30 2.36
C ASP A 49 -20.92 -7.38 3.43
N PRO A 50 -21.21 -7.63 4.73
CA PRO A 50 -20.72 -6.84 5.86
C PRO A 50 -19.18 -6.78 5.91
N LEU A 51 -18.64 -5.66 6.42
CA LEU A 51 -17.21 -5.39 6.50
C LEU A 51 -16.76 -4.92 7.89
N GLU A 52 -17.66 -4.83 8.87
CA GLU A 52 -17.43 -4.19 10.16
C GLU A 52 -16.25 -4.83 10.91
N ASP A 53 -16.13 -6.15 10.87
CA ASP A 53 -15.03 -6.91 11.47
C ASP A 53 -13.68 -6.55 10.84
N LEU A 54 -13.61 -6.44 9.51
CA LEU A 54 -12.39 -6.06 8.80
C LEU A 54 -12.09 -4.56 8.91
N ALA A 55 -13.11 -3.71 8.86
CA ALA A 55 -12.96 -2.26 8.97
C ALA A 55 -12.45 -1.83 10.35
N SER A 56 -12.77 -2.61 11.40
CA SER A 56 -12.32 -2.37 12.78
C SER A 56 -10.84 -2.66 12.99
N LEU A 57 -10.19 -3.44 12.12
CA LEU A 57 -8.77 -3.75 12.21
C LEU A 57 -7.94 -2.47 12.15
N ARG A 58 -6.91 -2.36 12.99
CA ARG A 58 -5.92 -1.29 12.87
C ARG A 58 -5.04 -1.53 11.67
N PHE A 59 -4.68 -0.45 11.01
CA PHE A 59 -3.96 -0.51 9.74
C PHE A 59 -2.68 0.32 9.77
N GLY A 60 -1.63 -0.22 9.16
CA GLY A 60 -0.41 0.50 8.84
C GLY A 60 0.20 0.04 7.54
N VAL A 61 1.04 0.87 6.99
CA VAL A 61 1.78 0.60 5.77
C VAL A 61 3.18 1.19 5.82
N ARG A 62 4.18 0.45 5.32
CA ARG A 62 5.56 0.92 5.13
C ARG A 62 5.94 0.80 3.66
N GLN A 63 6.49 1.86 3.12
CA GLN A 63 6.99 1.89 1.74
C GLN A 63 8.43 1.40 1.70
N ASP A 64 8.63 0.16 1.31
CA ASP A 64 9.95 -0.46 1.24
C ASP A 64 10.68 -0.17 -0.07
N GLN A 65 9.92 0.07 -1.14
CA GLN A 65 10.46 0.49 -2.43
C GLN A 65 9.48 1.47 -3.07
N ALA A 66 9.93 2.69 -3.28
CA ALA A 66 9.13 3.68 -4.00
C ALA A 66 8.98 3.26 -5.47
N GLY A 67 7.76 3.30 -5.96
CA GLY A 67 7.47 3.09 -7.37
C GLY A 67 7.58 4.36 -8.20
N ALA A 68 7.68 4.20 -9.50
CA ALA A 68 7.54 5.32 -10.42
C ALA A 68 6.07 5.52 -10.81
N LEU A 69 5.64 6.79 -10.89
CA LEU A 69 4.29 7.12 -11.34
C LEU A 69 4.19 6.94 -12.86
N VAL A 70 3.31 6.05 -13.29
CA VAL A 70 3.03 5.76 -14.70
C VAL A 70 1.61 6.21 -15.02
N ARG A 71 1.46 6.90 -16.15
CA ARG A 71 0.16 7.30 -16.70
C ARG A 71 -0.17 6.45 -17.92
N ASP A 72 -1.32 5.83 -17.86
CA ASP A 72 -1.95 5.13 -18.97
C ASP A 72 -3.26 5.82 -19.34
N PHE A 73 -3.72 5.64 -20.57
CA PHE A 73 -5.00 6.14 -21.03
C PHE A 73 -5.76 5.03 -21.76
N GLN A 74 -7.05 4.93 -21.48
CA GLN A 74 -7.91 3.88 -22.01
C GLN A 74 -9.25 4.44 -22.45
N THR A 75 -9.75 3.95 -23.57
CA THR A 75 -11.15 4.06 -23.96
C THR A 75 -11.85 2.75 -23.66
N ALA A 76 -13.08 2.83 -23.21
CA ALA A 76 -13.97 1.68 -23.12
C ALA A 76 -15.05 1.80 -24.21
N ILE A 77 -15.53 0.67 -24.67
CA ILE A 77 -16.66 0.61 -25.61
C ILE A 77 -17.88 0.14 -24.80
N ASP A 78 -18.98 0.85 -24.91
CA ASP A 78 -20.24 0.38 -24.37
C ASP A 78 -20.69 -0.83 -25.23
N TRP A 79 -20.66 -2.01 -24.62
CA TRP A 79 -20.98 -3.26 -25.30
C TRP A 79 -22.44 -3.34 -25.81
N ARG A 80 -23.35 -2.50 -25.28
CA ARG A 80 -24.75 -2.45 -25.70
C ARG A 80 -24.96 -1.59 -26.94
N THR A 81 -24.23 -0.48 -27.04
CA THR A 81 -24.42 0.52 -28.08
C THR A 81 -23.30 0.57 -29.11
N GLY A 82 -22.16 -0.09 -28.85
CA GLY A 82 -20.95 0.00 -29.65
C GLY A 82 -20.26 1.36 -29.60
N LYS A 83 -20.76 2.32 -28.81
CA LYS A 83 -20.19 3.67 -28.72
C LYS A 83 -18.96 3.69 -27.83
N SER A 84 -17.93 4.42 -28.28
CA SER A 84 -16.76 4.72 -27.47
C SER A 84 -17.11 5.63 -26.32
N MET A 85 -16.66 5.25 -25.11
CA MET A 85 -16.72 6.10 -23.91
C MET A 85 -15.60 7.16 -23.95
N PRO A 86 -15.74 8.26 -23.21
CA PRO A 86 -14.68 9.25 -23.08
C PRO A 86 -13.35 8.63 -22.62
N LEU A 87 -12.24 9.15 -23.12
CA LEU A 87 -10.88 8.77 -22.74
C LEU A 87 -10.70 8.92 -21.23
N SER A 88 -10.25 7.86 -20.56
CA SER A 88 -9.92 7.90 -19.14
C SER A 88 -8.41 7.80 -18.92
N GLN A 89 -7.86 8.73 -18.13
CA GLN A 89 -6.46 8.67 -17.68
C GLN A 89 -6.36 7.88 -16.38
N ARG A 90 -5.46 6.92 -16.33
CA ARG A 90 -5.25 6.03 -15.21
C ARG A 90 -3.80 6.10 -14.75
N TYR A 91 -3.62 6.36 -13.47
CA TYR A 91 -2.29 6.44 -12.88
C TYR A 91 -1.99 5.18 -12.08
N TYR A 92 -0.76 4.71 -12.18
CA TYR A 92 -0.24 3.53 -11.51
C TYR A 92 1.10 3.83 -10.88
N LEU A 93 1.48 3.02 -9.91
CA LEU A 93 2.83 2.95 -9.35
C LEU A 93 3.48 1.69 -9.92
N SER A 94 4.56 1.85 -10.70
CA SER A 94 5.33 0.71 -11.20
C SER A 94 6.43 0.33 -10.22
N ASP A 95 6.68 -0.97 -10.09
CA ASP A 95 7.74 -1.55 -9.28
C ASP A 95 7.75 -1.14 -7.79
N ALA A 96 6.63 -0.65 -7.28
CA ALA A 96 6.50 -0.30 -5.87
C ALA A 96 6.44 -1.57 -5.00
N LYS A 97 6.99 -1.50 -3.77
CA LYS A 97 6.81 -2.53 -2.75
C LYS A 97 6.43 -1.90 -1.42
N TYR A 98 5.43 -2.49 -0.81
CA TYR A 98 4.93 -2.07 0.49
C TYR A 98 4.79 -3.27 1.41
N LEU A 99 4.96 -3.03 2.70
CA LEU A 99 4.42 -3.89 3.74
C LEU A 99 3.13 -3.27 4.24
N ALA A 100 2.03 -4.00 4.11
CA ALA A 100 0.75 -3.65 4.72
C ALA A 100 0.56 -4.51 5.97
N MET A 101 0.19 -3.88 7.07
CA MET A 101 0.02 -4.47 8.38
C MET A 101 -1.41 -4.25 8.86
N VAL A 102 -2.05 -5.32 9.32
CA VAL A 102 -3.36 -5.24 9.94
C VAL A 102 -3.30 -5.89 11.31
N GLU A 103 -3.70 -5.14 12.36
CA GLU A 103 -3.67 -5.57 13.77
C GLU A 103 -5.09 -5.91 14.22
N GLY A 104 -5.21 -7.04 14.92
CA GLY A 104 -6.50 -7.49 15.41
C GLY A 104 -6.40 -8.73 16.30
N ASP A 105 -7.53 -9.46 16.38
CA ASP A 105 -7.62 -10.73 17.06
C ASP A 105 -6.82 -11.82 16.31
N GLN A 106 -6.16 -12.72 17.05
CA GLN A 106 -5.28 -13.73 16.48
C GLN A 106 -6.04 -14.68 15.54
N ASP A 107 -7.18 -15.21 15.96
CA ASP A 107 -7.92 -16.21 15.19
C ASP A 107 -8.43 -15.59 13.87
N LEU A 108 -8.89 -14.33 13.93
CA LEU A 108 -9.27 -13.58 12.75
C LEU A 108 -8.09 -13.38 11.79
N LEU A 109 -6.92 -12.98 12.29
CA LEU A 109 -5.74 -12.74 11.47
C LEU A 109 -5.18 -14.02 10.84
N GLU A 110 -5.21 -15.14 11.56
CA GLU A 110 -4.82 -16.45 11.02
C GLU A 110 -5.78 -16.89 9.93
N GLY A 111 -7.10 -16.74 10.14
CA GLY A 111 -8.11 -17.01 9.13
C GLY A 111 -7.96 -16.13 7.87
N LEU A 112 -7.61 -14.85 8.05
CA LEU A 112 -7.31 -13.94 6.94
C LEU A 112 -6.03 -14.35 6.20
N ALA A 113 -4.99 -14.74 6.92
CA ALA A 113 -3.74 -15.22 6.31
C ALA A 113 -3.98 -16.45 5.45
N GLU A 114 -4.78 -17.40 5.92
CA GLU A 114 -5.15 -18.60 5.16
C GLU A 114 -6.00 -18.25 3.94
N ALA A 115 -7.00 -17.39 4.11
CA ALA A 115 -7.83 -16.92 3.00
C ALA A 115 -6.98 -16.23 1.90
N VAL A 116 -5.97 -15.44 2.26
CA VAL A 116 -5.07 -14.78 1.29
C VAL A 116 -4.17 -15.78 0.58
N ARG A 117 -3.77 -16.89 1.23
CA ARG A 117 -2.99 -17.96 0.59
C ARG A 117 -3.84 -18.79 -0.39
N SER A 118 -5.13 -18.93 -0.10
CA SER A 118 -6.09 -19.73 -0.90
C SER A 118 -7.34 -18.91 -1.20
N PRO A 119 -7.22 -17.83 -2.00
CA PRO A 119 -8.26 -16.81 -2.13
C PRO A 119 -9.45 -17.33 -2.96
N VAL A 120 -10.68 -17.04 -2.48
CA VAL A 120 -11.92 -17.35 -3.22
C VAL A 120 -12.03 -16.51 -4.49
N PHE A 121 -11.66 -15.22 -4.41
CA PHE A 121 -11.62 -14.36 -5.60
C PHE A 121 -10.18 -13.94 -5.92
N PRO A 122 -9.85 -13.72 -7.22
CA PRO A 122 -8.54 -13.23 -7.62
C PRO A 122 -8.19 -11.92 -6.90
N LEU A 123 -6.95 -11.83 -6.38
CA LEU A 123 -6.48 -10.68 -5.63
C LEU A 123 -5.80 -9.65 -6.55
N TYR A 124 -6.00 -8.38 -6.21
CA TYR A 124 -5.45 -7.26 -6.98
C TYR A 124 -4.90 -6.18 -6.05
N LEU A 125 -3.82 -5.53 -6.46
CA LEU A 125 -3.22 -4.40 -5.77
C LEU A 125 -3.94 -3.09 -6.16
N GLY A 126 -5.20 -2.99 -5.70
CA GLY A 126 -6.13 -1.89 -5.93
C GLY A 126 -6.98 -2.02 -7.19
N ARG A 127 -6.40 -2.15 -8.39
CA ARG A 127 -7.16 -2.35 -9.63
C ARG A 127 -7.00 -3.77 -10.17
N ARG A 128 -8.01 -4.25 -10.90
CA ARG A 128 -8.00 -5.59 -11.54
C ARG A 128 -6.82 -5.83 -12.47
N SER A 129 -6.25 -4.78 -13.04
CA SER A 129 -5.06 -4.85 -13.90
C SER A 129 -3.74 -4.94 -13.12
N CYS A 130 -3.78 -4.99 -11.80
CA CYS A 130 -2.61 -4.99 -10.94
C CYS A 130 -2.56 -6.28 -10.09
N PRO A 131 -2.31 -7.46 -10.67
CA PRO A 131 -2.14 -8.67 -9.88
C PRO A 131 -0.84 -8.61 -9.08
N PRO A 132 -0.76 -9.25 -7.90
CA PRO A 132 0.50 -9.46 -7.19
C PRO A 132 1.42 -10.38 -8.00
N ASP A 133 2.73 -10.21 -7.85
CA ASP A 133 3.76 -11.02 -8.52
C ASP A 133 4.30 -12.17 -7.65
N ARG A 134 3.87 -12.24 -6.40
CA ARG A 134 4.31 -13.23 -5.40
C ARG A 134 3.27 -13.46 -4.32
N PRO A 135 3.45 -14.49 -3.46
CA PRO A 135 2.62 -14.67 -2.28
C PRO A 135 2.63 -13.42 -1.40
N LEU A 136 1.44 -12.99 -0.99
CA LEU A 136 1.27 -11.74 -0.23
C LEU A 136 1.58 -11.91 1.27
N VAL A 137 1.28 -13.08 1.86
CA VAL A 137 1.36 -13.30 3.30
C VAL A 137 2.80 -13.54 3.74
N LEU A 138 3.36 -12.67 4.56
CA LEU A 138 4.62 -12.92 5.25
C LEU A 138 4.41 -13.65 6.58
N GLY A 139 3.29 -13.44 7.24
CA GLY A 139 2.90 -14.14 8.46
C GLY A 139 2.14 -13.28 9.45
N VAL A 140 1.69 -13.90 10.53
CA VAL A 140 1.17 -13.22 11.72
C VAL A 140 2.32 -13.06 12.71
N ARG A 141 2.42 -11.88 13.32
CA ARG A 141 3.46 -11.50 14.29
C ARG A 141 2.80 -11.14 15.61
N GLU A 142 3.45 -11.45 16.71
CA GLU A 142 3.10 -10.86 18.00
C GLU A 142 3.47 -9.38 18.01
N GLY A 143 2.62 -8.54 18.59
CA GLY A 143 2.85 -7.11 18.68
C GLY A 143 1.87 -6.27 17.88
N SER A 144 2.06 -4.97 17.94
CA SER A 144 1.24 -3.95 17.28
C SER A 144 1.72 -3.68 15.85
N VAL A 145 0.89 -2.93 15.09
CA VAL A 145 1.30 -2.36 13.80
C VAL A 145 2.61 -1.56 13.92
N ARG A 146 2.80 -0.84 15.02
CA ARG A 146 4.01 -0.04 15.26
C ARG A 146 5.25 -0.93 15.35
N ASP A 147 5.15 -2.05 16.08
CA ASP A 147 6.24 -3.00 16.25
C ASP A 147 6.56 -3.66 14.90
N ALA A 148 5.54 -4.10 14.15
CA ALA A 148 5.72 -4.68 12.83
C ALA A 148 6.35 -3.70 11.82
N ILE A 149 6.01 -2.39 11.87
CA ILE A 149 6.67 -1.37 11.04
C ILE A 149 8.19 -1.32 11.33
N ALA A 150 8.58 -1.43 12.60
CA ALA A 150 9.97 -1.32 13.03
C ALA A 150 10.77 -2.60 12.76
N ASP A 151 10.19 -3.76 13.04
CA ASP A 151 10.91 -5.03 13.18
C ASP A 151 10.93 -5.85 11.88
N GLU A 152 9.96 -5.66 10.96
CA GLU A 152 9.96 -6.42 9.71
C GLU A 152 11.16 -6.06 8.83
N PRO A 153 11.86 -7.08 8.27
CA PRO A 153 12.98 -6.86 7.38
C PRO A 153 12.60 -5.97 6.18
N TRP A 154 13.57 -5.23 5.66
CA TRP A 154 13.39 -4.42 4.46
C TRP A 154 13.31 -5.30 3.21
N VAL A 155 12.15 -5.32 2.54
CA VAL A 155 11.83 -6.21 1.40
C VAL A 155 12.10 -5.60 0.01
N ALA A 156 12.78 -4.48 -0.08
CA ALA A 156 13.12 -3.90 -1.38
C ALA A 156 13.95 -4.87 -2.24
N SER A 157 13.80 -4.75 -3.56
CA SER A 157 14.56 -5.55 -4.53
C SER A 157 16.05 -5.24 -4.47
N SER A 158 16.92 -6.23 -4.69
CA SER A 158 18.39 -6.05 -4.66
C SER A 158 18.87 -4.98 -5.65
N TRP A 159 18.30 -4.93 -6.87
CA TRP A 159 18.61 -3.87 -7.84
C TRP A 159 18.28 -2.46 -7.34
N TRP A 160 17.19 -2.34 -6.53
CA TRP A 160 16.83 -1.08 -5.88
C TRP A 160 17.80 -0.74 -4.76
N LYS A 161 18.08 -1.71 -3.86
CA LYS A 161 19.02 -1.54 -2.74
C LYS A 161 20.39 -1.04 -3.22
N LYS A 162 20.91 -1.61 -4.30
CA LYS A 162 22.21 -1.20 -4.89
C LYS A 162 22.25 0.24 -5.41
N ARG A 163 21.09 0.85 -5.65
CA ARG A 163 20.97 2.25 -6.12
C ARG A 163 20.77 3.23 -4.99
N GLN A 164 20.44 2.74 -3.80
CA GLN A 164 20.18 3.56 -2.62
C GLN A 164 21.48 3.80 -1.83
N PRO A 165 21.52 4.81 -0.94
CA PRO A 165 22.62 5.01 0.00
C PRO A 165 22.70 3.87 1.03
N GLN A 166 23.78 3.88 1.84
CA GLN A 166 23.97 2.91 2.93
C GLN A 166 22.96 3.06 4.07
N LYS A 167 22.32 4.22 4.21
CA LYS A 167 21.21 4.47 5.12
C LYS A 167 20.01 4.95 4.33
N VAL A 168 18.90 4.24 4.44
CA VAL A 168 17.68 4.53 3.70
C VAL A 168 16.57 4.89 4.68
N ARG A 169 15.79 5.91 4.35
CA ARG A 169 14.59 6.29 5.10
C ARG A 169 13.35 5.70 4.42
N LEU A 170 12.62 4.87 5.13
CA LEU A 170 11.37 4.26 4.68
C LEU A 170 10.21 5.06 5.24
N LEU A 171 9.34 5.53 4.35
CA LEU A 171 8.10 6.20 4.73
C LEU A 171 7.12 5.17 5.29
N TRP A 172 6.47 5.49 6.39
CA TRP A 172 5.36 4.71 6.90
C TRP A 172 4.18 5.58 7.29
N SER A 173 3.00 4.97 7.32
CA SER A 173 1.76 5.55 7.80
C SER A 173 0.97 4.50 8.57
N ARG A 174 0.31 4.88 9.64
CA ARG A 174 -0.58 4.00 10.42
C ARG A 174 -1.75 4.75 11.03
N ASP A 175 -2.76 4.01 11.46
CA ASP A 175 -3.85 4.58 12.25
C ASP A 175 -3.29 5.23 13.51
N ALA A 176 -3.75 6.46 13.81
CA ALA A 176 -3.41 7.15 15.04
C ALA A 176 -4.05 6.43 16.24
N VAL A 177 -3.37 6.44 17.38
CA VAL A 177 -3.97 6.03 18.65
C VAL A 177 -4.58 7.25 19.36
N PRO A 178 -5.58 7.09 20.26
CA PRO A 178 -6.29 8.21 20.86
C PRO A 178 -5.42 9.22 21.60
N THR A 179 -4.20 8.83 21.97
CA THR A 179 -3.23 9.68 22.71
C THR A 179 -2.29 10.45 21.79
N GLU A 180 -2.38 10.27 20.47
CA GLU A 180 -1.52 10.93 19.49
C GLU A 180 -2.27 12.03 18.75
N SER A 181 -1.54 13.10 18.42
CA SER A 181 -2.04 14.10 17.47
C SER A 181 -1.90 13.56 16.05
N PRO A 182 -2.98 13.49 15.27
CA PRO A 182 -2.90 13.02 13.89
C PRO A 182 -2.19 14.03 13.00
N ASP A 183 -1.47 13.53 11.98
CA ASP A 183 -0.86 14.36 10.93
C ASP A 183 -1.85 14.64 9.80
N GLU A 184 -2.77 13.70 9.54
CA GLU A 184 -3.76 13.77 8.46
C GLU A 184 -5.00 12.97 8.82
N SER A 185 -6.16 13.36 8.28
CA SER A 185 -7.39 12.54 8.31
C SER A 185 -7.68 12.02 6.91
N LEU A 186 -7.86 10.70 6.77
CA LEU A 186 -8.10 10.01 5.50
C LEU A 186 -9.51 9.45 5.44
N HIS A 187 -10.19 9.68 4.32
CA HIS A 187 -11.54 9.16 4.05
C HIS A 187 -11.46 7.82 3.30
N ASP A 188 -10.93 6.79 3.98
CA ASP A 188 -10.64 5.50 3.35
C ASP A 188 -10.96 4.26 4.19
N VAL A 189 -11.70 4.38 5.29
CA VAL A 189 -12.24 3.22 6.01
C VAL A 189 -13.54 2.80 5.35
N PRO A 190 -13.64 1.58 4.79
CA PRO A 190 -14.83 1.17 4.08
C PRO A 190 -15.96 0.82 5.07
N VAL A 191 -17.14 1.38 4.83
CA VAL A 191 -18.40 0.96 5.46
C VAL A 191 -19.15 0.02 4.52
N SER A 192 -19.19 0.36 3.22
CA SER A 192 -19.82 -0.46 2.20
C SER A 192 -19.10 -0.36 0.85
N PHE A 193 -18.90 -1.49 0.21
CA PHE A 193 -18.46 -1.57 -1.19
C PHE A 193 -19.63 -1.77 -2.18
N ASP A 194 -20.88 -1.79 -1.73
CA ASP A 194 -22.04 -1.94 -2.63
C ASP A 194 -21.99 -0.83 -3.70
N PRO A 195 -22.04 -1.17 -4.99
CA PRO A 195 -22.06 -0.18 -6.07
C PRO A 195 -23.21 0.84 -5.99
N ARG A 196 -24.31 0.47 -5.34
CA ARG A 196 -25.48 1.33 -5.15
C ARG A 196 -25.32 2.29 -3.98
N HIS A 197 -24.57 1.87 -2.97
CA HIS A 197 -24.36 2.61 -1.72
C HIS A 197 -22.93 2.43 -1.22
N ARG A 198 -21.98 2.97 -1.98
CA ARG A 198 -20.57 2.93 -1.59
C ARG A 198 -20.29 4.00 -0.57
N GLU A 199 -19.80 3.59 0.62
CA GLU A 199 -19.61 4.48 1.75
C GLU A 199 -18.26 4.24 2.42
N TYR A 200 -17.66 5.34 2.89
CA TYR A 200 -16.42 5.34 3.65
C TYR A 200 -16.55 6.30 4.82
N VAL A 201 -15.74 6.11 5.85
CA VAL A 201 -15.62 7.04 6.97
C VAL A 201 -14.17 7.48 7.13
N TRP A 202 -14.00 8.56 7.89
CA TRP A 202 -12.69 9.13 8.17
C TRP A 202 -11.94 8.32 9.21
N ARG A 203 -10.62 8.27 9.08
CA ARG A 203 -9.69 7.85 10.13
C ARG A 203 -8.55 8.83 10.23
N ASP A 204 -8.03 8.98 11.42
CA ASP A 204 -6.85 9.76 11.70
C ASP A 204 -5.60 8.90 11.54
N VAL A 205 -4.57 9.47 10.97
CA VAL A 205 -3.31 8.78 10.68
C VAL A 205 -2.12 9.59 11.16
N VAL A 206 -1.07 8.87 11.50
CA VAL A 206 0.27 9.41 11.74
C VAL A 206 1.24 8.87 10.70
N HIS A 207 2.19 9.71 10.31
CA HIS A 207 3.24 9.40 9.36
C HIS A 207 4.61 9.46 10.03
N GLY A 208 5.58 8.80 9.44
CA GLY A 208 6.94 8.92 9.92
C GLY A 208 7.94 8.24 9.01
N TRP A 209 9.16 8.19 9.49
CA TRP A 209 10.28 7.63 8.77
C TRP A 209 11.00 6.63 9.65
N LEU A 210 11.31 5.47 9.07
CA LEU A 210 12.19 4.47 9.66
C LEU A 210 13.51 4.48 8.90
N THR A 211 14.63 4.59 9.61
CA THR A 211 15.96 4.47 8.99
C THR A 211 16.41 3.03 9.06
N VAL A 212 16.78 2.47 7.92
CA VAL A 212 17.32 1.11 7.80
C VAL A 212 18.73 1.13 7.23
N GLU A 213 19.57 0.23 7.68
CA GLU A 213 20.91 0.03 7.12
C GLU A 213 20.82 -0.74 5.80
N ASN A 214 21.59 -0.32 4.82
CA ASN A 214 21.66 -0.93 3.50
C ASN A 214 23.10 -1.35 3.16
N PRO A 215 23.48 -2.58 3.46
CA PRO A 215 24.84 -3.06 3.17
C PRO A 215 25.15 -3.16 1.67
N GLU A 216 24.11 -3.26 0.81
CA GLU A 216 24.26 -3.24 -0.65
C GLU A 216 24.36 -1.82 -1.22
N GLY A 217 24.19 -0.80 -0.39
CA GLY A 217 24.08 0.59 -0.80
C GLY A 217 25.39 1.23 -1.22
N ARG A 218 25.24 2.26 -2.05
CA ARG A 218 26.40 3.06 -2.48
C ARG A 218 26.90 3.92 -1.32
N LYS A 219 28.25 3.96 -1.14
CA LYS A 219 28.84 5.00 -0.32
C LYS A 219 28.54 6.35 -0.98
N MET A 220 27.90 7.24 -0.25
CA MET A 220 27.83 8.63 -0.67
C MET A 220 29.24 9.19 -0.62
N VAL A 221 29.81 9.52 -1.76
CA VAL A 221 30.98 10.39 -1.82
C VAL A 221 30.45 11.77 -1.47
N GLU A 222 30.89 12.34 -0.35
CA GLU A 222 30.66 13.75 -0.07
C GLU A 222 31.27 14.54 -1.22
N HIS A 223 30.41 15.08 -2.06
CA HIS A 223 30.83 16.00 -3.10
C HIS A 223 31.00 17.36 -2.42
N ASP A 224 32.22 17.77 -2.16
CA ASP A 224 32.53 19.16 -1.78
C ASP A 224 32.55 20.00 -3.06
N PRO A 225 31.51 20.82 -3.31
CA PRO A 225 31.49 21.67 -4.50
C PRO A 225 32.58 22.75 -4.49
N PHE A 226 33.20 23.01 -3.34
CA PHE A 226 34.26 24.00 -3.16
C PHE A 226 35.68 23.41 -3.22
N ALA A 227 35.82 22.08 -3.21
CA ALA A 227 37.13 21.43 -3.30
C ALA A 227 37.91 21.82 -4.57
N LEU A 228 37.22 22.20 -5.66
CA LEU A 228 37.81 22.68 -6.90
C LEU A 228 38.10 24.19 -6.90
N LEU A 229 37.64 24.94 -5.89
CA LEU A 229 37.86 26.38 -5.77
C LEU A 229 39.00 26.72 -4.80
N GLY A 230 39.51 25.76 -4.04
CA GLY A 230 40.70 25.89 -3.21
C GLY A 230 41.94 25.70 -4.05
N GLY A 231 42.19 26.60 -4.98
CA GLY A 231 43.49 26.73 -5.62
C GLY A 231 44.52 27.23 -4.60
N ASP A 232 45.65 26.55 -4.54
CA ASP A 232 46.82 26.87 -3.72
C ASP A 232 47.09 28.41 -3.81
N ALA A 233 47.11 29.03 -2.63
CA ALA A 233 47.72 30.33 -2.43
C ALA A 233 49.10 30.20 -1.83
#